data_44fec168273756e65089f81abca460fc
#
_entry.id   44fec168273756e65089f81abca460fc
#
_cell.length_a   1.000
_cell.length_b   1.000
_cell.length_c   1.000
_cell.angle_alpha   90.00
_cell.angle_beta   90.00
_cell.angle_gamma   90.00
#
_symmetry.space_group_name_H-M   'P 1'
#
loop_
_entity.id
_entity.type
_entity.pdbx_description
1 polymer ?
#
loop_
_entity_poly.entity_id
_entity_poly.type
_entity_poly.pdbx_seq_one_letter_code
_entity_poly.pdbx_strand_id
1 'polypeptide(L)'
;SATMAGAHWPVLATLLWGGVVMLLISGSMVQLVRKVIARVALPLVVVSLLWLSWQFLSLAQAQGFEALWHRKGEGGMGVLPALDLVIAMPISWLPLVADYARHGKSGGAALRGTWLGYALANLWCYALGVLVALTLPSKDLVQALLLAQGGLIALSLILIDEVDNAYGDTYSGAVSAHSLLPRWSVRR
;
A
#
# COMPACT_ATOMS: atom_id res chain seq x y z
N SER A 1 -22.40 26.80 9.17
CA SER A 1 -22.88 25.83 8.15
C SER A 1 -21.76 25.26 7.28
N ALA A 2 -20.60 25.93 7.14
CA ALA A 2 -19.45 25.43 6.36
C ALA A 2 -18.75 24.21 7.00
N THR A 3 -18.78 24.08 8.32
CA THR A 3 -18.13 22.98 9.06
C THR A 3 -18.86 21.64 8.95
N MET A 4 -20.17 21.65 8.76
CA MET A 4 -20.96 20.42 8.61
C MET A 4 -20.82 19.81 7.19
N ALA A 5 -20.67 20.63 6.14
CA ALA A 5 -20.45 20.13 4.79
C ALA A 5 -19.08 19.43 4.61
N GLY A 6 -18.05 19.89 5.34
CA GLY A 6 -16.72 19.27 5.33
C GLY A 6 -16.65 17.91 6.01
N ALA A 7 -17.51 17.64 6.98
CA ALA A 7 -17.49 16.38 7.74
C ALA A 7 -18.16 15.20 6.97
N HIS A 8 -19.05 15.48 6.02
CA HIS A 8 -19.74 14.44 5.27
C HIS A 8 -18.96 13.94 4.05
N TRP A 9 -18.04 14.75 3.52
CA TRP A 9 -17.29 14.40 2.32
C TRP A 9 -16.39 13.14 2.47
N PRO A 10 -15.60 12.99 3.55
CA PRO A 10 -14.84 11.76 3.76
C PRO A 10 -15.71 10.51 3.88
N VAL A 11 -16.86 10.61 4.57
CA VAL A 11 -17.80 9.50 4.71
C VAL A 11 -18.39 9.13 3.36
N LEU A 12 -18.81 10.12 2.55
CA LEU A 12 -19.34 9.90 1.22
C LEU A 12 -18.30 9.26 0.30
N ALA A 13 -17.07 9.76 0.32
CA ALA A 13 -15.97 9.19 -0.46
C ALA A 13 -15.67 7.73 -0.06
N THR A 14 -15.67 7.42 1.23
CA THR A 14 -15.49 6.05 1.74
C THR A 14 -16.62 5.13 1.29
N LEU A 15 -17.87 5.57 1.36
CA LEU A 15 -19.03 4.79 0.92
C LEU A 15 -19.01 4.56 -0.60
N LEU A 16 -18.67 5.58 -1.38
CA LEU A 16 -18.55 5.46 -2.84
C LEU A 16 -17.42 4.50 -3.22
N TRP A 17 -16.25 4.65 -2.60
CA TRP A 17 -15.11 3.76 -2.84
C TRP A 17 -15.41 2.33 -2.41
N GLY A 18 -15.96 2.14 -1.22
CA GLY A 18 -16.41 0.82 -0.74
C GLY A 18 -17.45 0.19 -1.67
N GLY A 19 -18.40 0.97 -2.18
CA GLY A 19 -19.37 0.52 -3.17
C GLY A 19 -18.71 0.07 -4.48
N VAL A 20 -17.73 0.82 -5.00
CA VAL A 20 -16.96 0.45 -6.19
C VAL A 20 -16.19 -0.86 -5.96
N VAL A 21 -15.50 -0.98 -4.83
CA VAL A 21 -14.77 -2.21 -4.47
C VAL A 21 -15.73 -3.40 -4.38
N MET A 22 -16.87 -3.26 -3.72
CA MET A 22 -17.89 -4.31 -3.60
C MET A 22 -18.46 -4.73 -4.96
N LEU A 23 -18.70 -3.80 -5.87
CA LEU A 23 -19.16 -4.09 -7.24
C LEU A 23 -18.10 -4.85 -8.03
N LEU A 24 -16.83 -4.45 -7.91
CA LEU A 24 -15.72 -5.11 -8.59
C LEU A 24 -15.48 -6.53 -8.06
N ILE A 25 -15.64 -6.76 -6.76
CA ILE A 25 -15.45 -8.08 -6.12
C ILE A 25 -16.63 -9.01 -6.38
N SER A 26 -17.86 -8.51 -6.45
CA SER A 26 -19.07 -9.34 -6.57
C SER A 26 -19.42 -9.79 -7.99
N GLY A 27 -18.72 -9.31 -9.03
CA GLY A 27 -19.03 -9.57 -10.43
C GLY A 27 -18.14 -10.61 -11.12
N SER A 28 -18.60 -11.10 -12.28
CA SER A 28 -17.80 -11.93 -13.20
C SER A 28 -16.61 -11.15 -13.81
N MET A 29 -16.56 -9.85 -13.60
CA MET A 29 -15.47 -8.96 -14.01
C MET A 29 -14.17 -9.13 -13.21
N VAL A 30 -14.21 -9.81 -12.07
CA VAL A 30 -13.04 -10.01 -11.19
C VAL A 30 -11.83 -10.57 -11.95
N GLN A 31 -12.03 -11.55 -12.82
CA GLN A 31 -10.91 -12.13 -13.58
C GLN A 31 -10.35 -11.17 -14.62
N LEU A 32 -11.18 -10.36 -15.24
CA LEU A 32 -10.75 -9.33 -16.21
C LEU A 32 -9.98 -8.24 -15.50
N VAL A 33 -10.53 -7.72 -14.40
CA VAL A 33 -9.91 -6.68 -13.57
C VAL A 33 -8.57 -7.16 -13.04
N ARG A 34 -8.48 -8.36 -12.46
CA ARG A 34 -7.22 -8.94 -11.99
C ARG A 34 -6.18 -9.08 -13.09
N LYS A 35 -6.57 -9.51 -14.30
CA LYS A 35 -5.64 -9.62 -15.44
C LYS A 35 -5.12 -8.24 -15.87
N VAL A 36 -5.97 -7.23 -15.88
CA VAL A 36 -5.60 -5.85 -16.22
C VAL A 36 -4.70 -5.26 -15.14
N ILE A 37 -5.09 -5.38 -13.86
CA ILE A 37 -4.29 -4.88 -12.74
C ILE A 37 -2.91 -5.54 -12.74
N ALA A 38 -2.83 -6.86 -12.78
CA ALA A 38 -1.55 -7.56 -12.72
C ALA A 38 -0.63 -7.28 -13.92
N ARG A 39 -1.19 -7.07 -15.14
CA ARG A 39 -0.39 -6.85 -16.34
C ARG A 39 -0.05 -5.40 -16.62
N VAL A 40 -0.89 -4.47 -16.19
CA VAL A 40 -0.77 -3.06 -16.56
C VAL A 40 -0.57 -2.19 -15.32
N ALA A 41 -1.43 -2.31 -14.32
CA ALA A 41 -1.37 -1.44 -13.14
C ALA A 41 -0.09 -1.70 -12.33
N LEU A 42 0.25 -2.96 -12.03
CA LEU A 42 1.44 -3.29 -11.26
C LEU A 42 2.75 -2.77 -11.89
N PRO A 43 3.04 -3.00 -13.19
CA PRO A 43 4.20 -2.37 -13.83
C PRO A 43 4.18 -0.84 -13.77
N LEU A 44 3.01 -0.21 -13.94
CA LEU A 44 2.88 1.25 -13.86
C LEU A 44 3.10 1.76 -12.43
N VAL A 45 2.63 1.05 -11.42
CA VAL A 45 2.92 1.36 -10.00
C VAL A 45 4.42 1.29 -9.74
N VAL A 46 5.11 0.24 -10.19
CA VAL A 46 6.57 0.13 -10.05
C VAL A 46 7.30 1.28 -10.74
N VAL A 47 6.90 1.62 -11.97
CA VAL A 47 7.48 2.77 -12.70
C VAL A 47 7.22 4.09 -11.95
N SER A 48 6.03 4.27 -11.40
CA SER A 48 5.68 5.46 -10.60
C SER A 48 6.49 5.55 -9.31
N LEU A 49 6.70 4.43 -8.62
CA LEU A 49 7.54 4.38 -7.42
C LEU A 49 9.02 4.68 -7.74
N LEU A 50 9.53 4.18 -8.87
CA LEU A 50 10.87 4.52 -9.36
C LEU A 50 10.98 6.01 -9.66
N TRP A 51 9.98 6.58 -10.32
CA TRP A 51 9.92 8.00 -10.63
C TRP A 51 9.88 8.87 -9.37
N LEU A 52 9.02 8.54 -8.42
CA LEU A 52 8.97 9.23 -7.12
C LEU A 52 10.28 9.10 -6.35
N SER A 53 10.89 7.91 -6.33
CA SER A 53 12.18 7.69 -5.70
C SER A 53 13.26 8.56 -6.32
N TRP A 54 13.30 8.68 -7.63
CA TRP A 54 14.21 9.58 -8.33
C TRP A 54 14.01 11.04 -7.95
N GLN A 55 12.77 11.52 -7.92
CA GLN A 55 12.47 12.90 -7.56
C GLN A 55 12.89 13.24 -6.12
N PHE A 56 12.52 12.39 -5.16
CA PHE A 56 12.88 12.62 -3.76
C PHE A 56 14.37 12.44 -3.50
N LEU A 57 15.03 11.53 -4.22
CA LEU A 57 16.48 11.39 -4.18
C LEU A 57 17.18 12.63 -4.72
N SER A 58 16.72 13.17 -5.86
CA SER A 58 17.24 14.40 -6.44
C SER A 58 17.02 15.60 -5.51
N LEU A 59 15.87 15.68 -4.86
CA LEU A 59 15.59 16.71 -3.86
C LEU A 59 16.50 16.58 -2.64
N ALA A 60 16.74 15.35 -2.17
CA ALA A 60 17.66 15.10 -1.07
C ALA A 60 19.12 15.47 -1.43
N GLN A 61 19.56 15.19 -2.65
CA GLN A 61 20.85 15.63 -3.15
C GLN A 61 20.97 17.16 -3.18
N ALA A 62 19.94 17.86 -3.65
CA ALA A 62 19.93 19.32 -3.69
C ALA A 62 19.96 19.96 -2.28
N GLN A 63 19.37 19.30 -1.27
CA GLN A 63 19.42 19.75 0.13
C GLN A 63 20.73 19.36 0.84
N GLY A 64 21.50 18.44 0.27
CA GLY A 64 22.74 17.88 0.84
C GLY A 64 22.46 16.71 1.80
N PHE A 65 22.94 15.53 1.44
CA PHE A 65 22.73 14.31 2.25
C PHE A 65 23.28 14.43 3.67
N GLU A 66 24.42 15.10 3.85
CA GLU A 66 25.04 15.30 5.16
C GLU A 66 24.13 16.13 6.08
N ALA A 67 23.54 17.21 5.54
CA ALA A 67 22.60 18.04 6.28
C ALA A 67 21.33 17.27 6.68
N LEU A 68 20.83 16.41 5.79
CA LEU A 68 19.67 15.56 6.07
C LEU A 68 19.98 14.47 7.10
N TRP A 69 21.18 13.86 7.02
CA TRP A 69 21.62 12.81 7.94
C TRP A 69 21.77 13.31 9.39
N HIS A 70 22.24 14.54 9.56
CA HIS A 70 22.41 15.17 10.86
C HIS A 70 21.18 15.93 11.34
N ARG A 71 20.09 15.92 10.57
CA ARG A 71 18.82 16.55 10.98
C ARG A 71 18.30 15.89 12.26
N LYS A 72 18.13 16.70 13.30
CA LYS A 72 17.51 16.23 14.54
C LYS A 72 16.02 16.01 14.29
N GLY A 73 15.52 14.86 14.73
CA GLY A 73 14.07 14.60 14.74
C GLY A 73 13.37 15.51 15.75
N GLU A 74 12.12 15.82 15.50
CA GLU A 74 11.29 16.67 16.37
C GLU A 74 10.86 15.95 17.68
N GLY A 75 11.26 14.69 17.87
CA GLY A 75 11.19 13.99 19.15
C GLY A 75 9.77 13.58 19.57
N GLY A 76 8.96 13.08 18.68
CA GLY A 76 7.59 12.66 19.00
C GLY A 76 7.45 11.23 19.57
N MET A 77 8.39 10.33 19.24
CA MET A 77 8.25 8.91 19.55
C MET A 77 9.58 8.29 19.98
N GLY A 78 9.55 7.44 21.01
CA GLY A 78 10.71 6.66 21.41
C GLY A 78 11.07 5.57 20.39
N VAL A 79 12.31 5.08 20.46
CA VAL A 79 12.83 4.06 19.51
C VAL A 79 12.02 2.77 19.54
N LEU A 80 11.62 2.29 20.73
CA LEU A 80 10.85 1.04 20.86
C LEU A 80 9.46 1.13 20.23
N PRO A 81 8.63 2.15 20.53
CA PRO A 81 7.36 2.35 19.83
C PRO A 81 7.52 2.55 18.32
N ALA A 82 8.58 3.22 17.86
CA ALA A 82 8.84 3.39 16.43
C ALA A 82 9.17 2.05 15.76
N LEU A 83 9.98 1.22 16.41
CA LEU A 83 10.31 -0.12 15.93
C LEU A 83 9.08 -1.02 15.88
N ASP A 84 8.20 -0.95 16.89
CA ASP A 84 6.93 -1.68 16.93
C ASP A 84 6.05 -1.34 15.72
N LEU A 85 5.89 -0.06 15.40
CA LEU A 85 5.13 0.38 14.22
C LEU A 85 5.72 -0.14 12.90
N VAL A 86 7.04 -0.11 12.75
CA VAL A 86 7.71 -0.62 11.54
C VAL A 86 7.53 -2.12 11.37
N ILE A 87 7.54 -2.87 12.47
CA ILE A 87 7.38 -4.34 12.46
C ILE A 87 5.90 -4.73 12.35
N ALA A 88 4.99 -4.00 12.96
CA ALA A 88 3.57 -4.31 12.99
C ALA A 88 2.96 -4.38 11.57
N MET A 89 3.36 -3.49 10.69
CA MET A 89 2.83 -3.45 9.33
C MET A 89 3.12 -4.75 8.54
N PRO A 90 4.38 -5.22 8.37
CA PRO A 90 4.61 -6.50 7.72
C PRO A 90 3.98 -7.70 8.44
N ILE A 91 3.92 -7.70 9.77
CA ILE A 91 3.31 -8.80 10.52
C ILE A 91 1.80 -8.88 10.31
N SER A 92 1.11 -7.76 10.17
CA SER A 92 -0.35 -7.72 9.93
C SER A 92 -0.77 -8.47 8.66
N TRP A 93 0.13 -8.61 7.70
CA TRP A 93 -0.10 -9.31 6.43
C TRP A 93 0.18 -10.82 6.46
N LEU A 94 0.73 -11.35 7.56
CA LEU A 94 1.10 -12.78 7.65
C LEU A 94 -0.05 -13.74 7.30
N PRO A 95 -1.30 -13.54 7.73
CA PRO A 95 -2.39 -14.43 7.37
C PRO A 95 -2.65 -14.46 5.85
N LEU A 96 -2.61 -13.28 5.21
CA LEU A 96 -2.79 -13.12 3.76
C LEU A 96 -1.65 -13.77 2.97
N VAL A 97 -0.42 -13.59 3.43
CA VAL A 97 0.78 -14.18 2.79
C VAL A 97 0.66 -15.69 2.70
N ALA A 98 0.14 -16.36 3.72
CA ALA A 98 -0.07 -17.80 3.72
C ALA A 98 -1.07 -18.23 2.62
N ASP A 99 -2.15 -17.47 2.42
CA ASP A 99 -3.16 -17.73 1.40
C ASP A 99 -2.61 -17.57 -0.03
N TYR A 100 -1.69 -16.65 -0.25
CA TYR A 100 -1.00 -16.49 -1.54
C TYR A 100 0.09 -17.54 -1.75
N ALA A 101 0.89 -17.82 -0.72
CA ALA A 101 2.03 -18.74 -0.80
C ALA A 101 1.62 -20.18 -1.16
N ARG A 102 0.40 -20.61 -0.79
CA ARG A 102 -0.12 -21.95 -1.15
C ARG A 102 -0.26 -22.19 -2.66
N HIS A 103 -0.33 -21.13 -3.47
CA HIS A 103 -0.39 -21.21 -4.93
C HIS A 103 0.99 -21.31 -5.59
N GLY A 104 2.07 -21.33 -4.80
CA GLY A 104 3.43 -21.50 -5.30
C GLY A 104 3.66 -22.89 -5.90
N LYS A 105 4.54 -22.98 -6.89
CA LYS A 105 4.89 -24.25 -7.57
C LYS A 105 5.51 -25.30 -6.64
N SER A 106 6.15 -24.87 -5.57
CA SER A 106 6.71 -25.71 -4.51
C SER A 106 6.87 -24.88 -3.23
N GLY A 107 6.93 -25.53 -2.06
CA GLY A 107 7.12 -24.84 -0.79
C GLY A 107 8.37 -23.98 -0.74
N GLY A 108 9.48 -24.46 -1.31
CA GLY A 108 10.73 -23.69 -1.36
C GLY A 108 10.67 -22.51 -2.34
N ALA A 109 9.94 -22.62 -3.44
CA ALA A 109 9.74 -21.51 -4.37
C ALA A 109 8.80 -20.45 -3.75
N ALA A 110 7.73 -20.90 -3.10
CA ALA A 110 6.79 -20.02 -2.38
C ALA A 110 7.54 -19.23 -1.28
N LEU A 111 8.30 -19.92 -0.43
CA LEU A 111 9.06 -19.29 0.66
C LEU A 111 10.03 -18.22 0.12
N ARG A 112 10.87 -18.59 -0.86
CA ARG A 112 11.87 -17.66 -1.41
C ARG A 112 11.23 -16.48 -2.11
N GLY A 113 10.19 -16.74 -2.94
CA GLY A 113 9.48 -15.67 -3.66
C GLY A 113 8.81 -14.70 -2.70
N THR A 114 8.11 -15.20 -1.69
CA THR A 114 7.47 -14.39 -0.66
C THR A 114 8.50 -13.60 0.13
N TRP A 115 9.55 -14.26 0.64
CA TRP A 115 10.56 -13.58 1.45
C TRP A 115 11.27 -12.47 0.69
N LEU A 116 11.75 -12.76 -0.53
CA LEU A 116 12.45 -11.76 -1.35
C LEU A 116 11.54 -10.62 -1.77
N GLY A 117 10.35 -10.93 -2.29
CA GLY A 117 9.40 -9.91 -2.74
C GLY A 117 8.99 -8.99 -1.59
N TYR A 118 8.67 -9.59 -0.44
CA TYR A 118 8.23 -8.86 0.74
C TYR A 118 9.36 -7.99 1.32
N ALA A 119 10.56 -8.54 1.45
CA ALA A 119 11.71 -7.78 1.96
C ALA A 119 12.07 -6.61 1.05
N LEU A 120 12.14 -6.83 -0.27
CA LEU A 120 12.49 -5.78 -1.23
C LEU A 120 11.44 -4.67 -1.28
N ALA A 121 10.15 -5.04 -1.33
CA ALA A 121 9.07 -4.06 -1.36
C ALA A 121 9.03 -3.21 -0.08
N ASN A 122 9.12 -3.84 1.10
CA ASN A 122 9.12 -3.11 2.37
C ASN A 122 10.35 -2.20 2.51
N LEU A 123 11.55 -2.69 2.20
CA LEU A 123 12.77 -1.87 2.25
C LEU A 123 12.66 -0.66 1.33
N TRP A 124 12.17 -0.86 0.12
CA TRP A 124 12.00 0.23 -0.84
C TRP A 124 10.97 1.25 -0.35
N CYS A 125 9.78 0.82 0.02
CA CYS A 125 8.72 1.72 0.47
C CYS A 125 9.11 2.49 1.75
N TYR A 126 9.76 1.83 2.71
CA TYR A 126 10.27 2.51 3.90
C TYR A 126 11.38 3.51 3.58
N ALA A 127 12.33 3.16 2.69
CA ALA A 127 13.37 4.08 2.27
C ALA A 127 12.79 5.31 1.56
N LEU A 128 11.79 5.12 0.69
CA LEU A 128 11.08 6.22 0.05
C LEU A 128 10.33 7.08 1.07
N GLY A 129 9.64 6.46 2.03
CA GLY A 129 8.97 7.18 3.12
C GLY A 129 9.93 8.03 3.96
N VAL A 130 11.11 7.50 4.28
CA VAL A 130 12.17 8.24 4.98
C VAL A 130 12.66 9.43 4.13
N LEU A 131 12.90 9.22 2.83
CA LEU A 131 13.29 10.33 1.92
C LEU A 131 12.25 11.44 1.89
N VAL A 132 10.97 11.09 1.78
CA VAL A 132 9.86 12.07 1.81
C VAL A 132 9.85 12.83 3.14
N ALA A 133 9.91 12.12 4.27
CA ALA A 133 9.88 12.73 5.59
C ALA A 133 11.09 13.67 5.86
N LEU A 134 12.26 13.30 5.36
CA LEU A 134 13.46 14.13 5.51
C LEU A 134 13.45 15.34 4.59
N THR A 135 12.95 15.21 3.37
CA THR A 135 12.97 16.30 2.38
C THR A 135 11.82 17.28 2.56
N LEU A 136 10.65 16.83 3.01
CA LEU A 136 9.44 17.62 3.21
C LEU A 136 8.80 17.39 4.59
N PRO A 137 9.47 17.69 5.69
CA PRO A 137 9.05 17.33 7.05
C PRO A 137 7.75 18.00 7.51
N SER A 138 7.38 19.14 6.90
CA SER A 138 6.17 19.90 7.25
C SER A 138 4.90 19.43 6.52
N LYS A 139 5.01 18.39 5.68
CA LYS A 139 3.89 17.88 4.88
C LYS A 139 3.53 16.49 5.32
N ASP A 140 2.24 16.17 5.29
CA ASP A 140 1.82 14.77 5.34
C ASP A 140 2.24 14.06 4.04
N LEU A 141 2.27 12.72 4.09
CA LEU A 141 2.75 11.90 2.97
C LEU A 141 1.96 12.17 1.68
N VAL A 142 0.64 12.29 1.76
CA VAL A 142 -0.23 12.49 0.60
C VAL A 142 0.04 13.87 -0.02
N GLN A 143 0.15 14.91 0.80
CA GLN A 143 0.49 16.25 0.34
C GLN A 143 1.88 16.31 -0.30
N ALA A 144 2.86 15.64 0.30
CA ALA A 144 4.21 15.55 -0.24
C ALA A 144 4.23 14.87 -1.62
N LEU A 145 3.51 13.77 -1.77
CA LEU A 145 3.40 13.06 -3.05
C LEU A 145 2.65 13.88 -4.11
N LEU A 146 1.58 14.60 -3.73
CA LEU A 146 0.84 15.48 -4.65
C LEU A 146 1.69 16.65 -5.17
N LEU A 147 2.64 17.12 -4.38
CA LEU A 147 3.58 18.17 -4.78
C LEU A 147 4.68 17.66 -5.73
N ALA A 148 4.94 16.36 -5.74
CA ALA A 148 5.89 15.77 -6.67
C ALA A 148 5.37 15.86 -8.12
N GLN A 149 6.28 16.01 -9.07
CA GLN A 149 5.91 16.02 -10.48
C GLN A 149 5.33 14.67 -10.89
N GLY A 150 4.09 14.65 -11.41
CA GLY A 150 3.36 13.43 -11.70
C GLY A 150 2.81 12.71 -10.47
N GLY A 151 2.86 13.31 -9.29
CA GLY A 151 2.39 12.70 -8.04
C GLY A 151 0.92 12.32 -8.05
N LEU A 152 0.06 13.12 -8.69
CA LEU A 152 -1.35 12.77 -8.86
C LEU A 152 -1.53 11.47 -9.67
N ILE A 153 -0.73 11.27 -10.72
CA ILE A 153 -0.75 10.03 -11.52
C ILE A 153 -0.29 8.86 -10.68
N ALA A 154 0.82 9.02 -9.96
CA ALA A 154 1.34 7.98 -9.07
C ALA A 154 0.35 7.58 -7.99
N LEU A 155 -0.28 8.54 -7.31
CA LEU A 155 -1.31 8.29 -6.31
C LEU A 155 -2.55 7.61 -6.91
N SER A 156 -2.97 8.01 -8.13
CA SER A 156 -4.09 7.36 -8.82
C SER A 156 -3.80 5.90 -9.15
N LEU A 157 -2.57 5.58 -9.56
CA LEU A 157 -2.16 4.20 -9.83
C LEU A 157 -2.08 3.37 -8.56
N ILE A 158 -1.56 3.92 -7.46
CA ILE A 158 -1.56 3.28 -6.13
C ILE A 158 -3.01 3.02 -5.68
N LEU A 159 -3.92 3.97 -5.88
CA LEU A 159 -5.33 3.81 -5.52
C LEU A 159 -6.01 2.69 -6.33
N ILE A 160 -5.64 2.51 -7.60
CA ILE A 160 -6.12 1.38 -8.43
C ILE A 160 -5.57 0.06 -7.90
N ASP A 161 -4.29 0.02 -7.48
CA ASP A 161 -3.66 -1.16 -6.89
C ASP A 161 -4.32 -1.56 -5.56
N GLU A 162 -4.80 -0.60 -4.77
CA GLU A 162 -5.56 -0.84 -3.54
C GLU A 162 -6.87 -1.64 -3.77
N VAL A 163 -7.42 -1.65 -4.98
CA VAL A 163 -8.57 -2.51 -5.33
C VAL A 163 -8.18 -3.99 -5.28
N ASP A 164 -6.97 -4.34 -5.72
CA ASP A 164 -6.47 -5.73 -5.66
C ASP A 164 -6.19 -6.15 -4.20
N ASN A 165 -5.64 -5.24 -3.39
CA ASN A 165 -5.48 -5.45 -1.95
C ASN A 165 -6.82 -5.70 -1.26
N ALA A 166 -7.83 -4.87 -1.52
CA ALA A 166 -9.17 -5.04 -0.96
C ALA A 166 -9.82 -6.37 -1.38
N TYR A 167 -9.55 -6.85 -2.60
CA TYR A 167 -9.97 -8.17 -3.04
C TYR A 167 -9.28 -9.27 -2.24
N GLY A 168 -7.96 -9.16 -2.03
CA GLY A 168 -7.18 -10.11 -1.22
C GLY A 168 -7.71 -10.23 0.20
N ASP A 169 -7.96 -9.10 0.86
CA ASP A 169 -8.52 -9.04 2.21
C ASP A 169 -9.90 -9.69 2.30
N THR A 170 -10.77 -9.37 1.34
CA THR A 170 -12.12 -9.94 1.28
C THR A 170 -12.08 -11.46 1.05
N TYR A 171 -11.17 -11.93 0.18
CA TYR A 171 -10.98 -13.35 -0.09
C TYR A 171 -10.48 -14.09 1.15
N SER A 172 -9.44 -13.61 1.82
CA SER A 172 -8.92 -14.21 3.05
C SER A 172 -9.95 -14.18 4.19
N GLY A 173 -10.69 -13.07 4.31
CA GLY A 173 -11.80 -12.96 5.24
C GLY A 173 -12.90 -14.02 4.99
N ALA A 174 -13.27 -14.21 3.72
CA ALA A 174 -14.27 -15.21 3.33
C ALA A 174 -13.79 -16.65 3.59
N VAL A 175 -12.51 -16.96 3.31
CA VAL A 175 -11.90 -18.26 3.60
C VAL A 175 -11.88 -18.54 5.11
N SER A 176 -11.51 -17.56 5.91
CA SER A 176 -11.50 -17.63 7.37
C SER A 176 -12.89 -17.82 7.94
N ALA A 177 -13.87 -17.06 7.44
CA ALA A 177 -15.27 -17.19 7.84
C ALA A 177 -15.84 -18.56 7.49
N HIS A 178 -15.51 -19.10 6.30
CA HIS A 178 -15.93 -20.45 5.90
C HIS A 178 -15.32 -21.54 6.80
N SER A 179 -14.10 -21.35 7.27
CA SER A 179 -13.45 -22.29 8.21
C SER A 179 -14.18 -22.36 9.55
N LEU A 180 -14.75 -21.24 10.00
CA LEU A 180 -15.54 -21.15 11.24
C LEU A 180 -16.99 -21.57 11.03
N LEU A 181 -17.57 -21.25 9.89
CA LEU A 181 -18.97 -21.50 9.52
C LEU A 181 -19.06 -22.23 8.17
N PRO A 182 -18.83 -23.56 8.12
CA PRO A 182 -18.79 -24.33 6.87
C PRO A 182 -20.08 -24.31 6.04
N ARG A 183 -21.21 -23.90 6.68
CA ARG A 183 -22.51 -23.77 5.99
C ARG A 183 -22.57 -22.55 5.06
N TRP A 184 -21.67 -21.60 5.20
CA TRP A 184 -21.58 -20.45 4.32
C TRP A 184 -20.78 -20.82 3.07
N SER A 185 -21.44 -20.79 1.92
CA SER A 185 -20.72 -21.02 0.66
C SER A 185 -19.83 -19.83 0.32
N VAL A 186 -18.54 -20.07 0.20
CA VAL A 186 -17.65 -19.10 -0.46
C VAL A 186 -18.00 -19.14 -1.94
N ARG A 187 -18.84 -18.24 -2.43
CA ARG A 187 -19.11 -18.13 -3.87
C ARG A 187 -17.82 -17.70 -4.55
N ARG A 188 -17.38 -18.51 -5.48
CA ARG A 188 -16.25 -18.26 -6.36
C ARG A 188 -16.57 -17.19 -7.41
#